data_e03da8a701c7f6f254b9c3aaeaea8aed
#
_entry.id   e03da8a701c7f6f254b9c3aaeaea8aed
#
_cell.length_a   1.000
_cell.length_b   1.000
_cell.length_c   1.000
_cell.angle_alpha   90.00
_cell.angle_beta   90.00
_cell.angle_gamma   90.00
#
_symmetry.space_group_name_H-M   'P 1'
#
loop_
_entity.id
_entity.type
_entity.pdbx_description
1 polymer ?
#
loop_
_entity_poly.entity_id
_entity_poly.type
_entity_poly.pdbx_seq_one_letter_code
_entity_poly.pdbx_strand_id
1 'polypeptide(L)'
;MANVVINYQPTPKQAMFHASKANEILYGGAAGGGKTKALIMDAFFRCLKNPGTTAVVFRRSYGELEDTDIKEAQSSYPEKLATYNAGRHEFRLINGSKILFRHCENEADRFKYSGIEIQFLYFDELTSFEQTIYDFLKTRLRAKKSLGVVPIVRSASNPGNIGHGWVKKMFVDAGPYMEIQEQRIYSEALHKERVIRTQYIPSLAMENPYITEDYIFELEQKPKALRDALLMGSWQSCEGMVL
;
A
#
# COMPACT_ATOMS: atom_id res chain seq x y z
N MET A 1 -4.33 -33.03 4.49
CA MET A 1 -4.81 -31.63 4.40
C MET A 1 -5.10 -31.34 2.94
N ALA A 2 -6.27 -30.81 2.58
CA ALA A 2 -6.55 -30.47 1.19
C ALA A 2 -5.61 -29.30 0.78
N ASN A 3 -4.92 -29.46 -0.35
CA ASN A 3 -4.08 -28.41 -0.91
C ASN A 3 -4.95 -27.19 -1.23
N VAL A 4 -4.57 -26.03 -0.74
CA VAL A 4 -5.17 -24.74 -1.09
C VAL A 4 -4.31 -24.10 -2.16
N VAL A 5 -4.87 -23.87 -3.32
CA VAL A 5 -4.19 -23.18 -4.43
C VAL A 5 -4.50 -21.69 -4.30
N ILE A 6 -3.45 -20.87 -4.29
CA ILE A 6 -3.58 -19.41 -4.37
C ILE A 6 -3.25 -19.02 -5.80
N ASN A 7 -4.27 -18.60 -6.54
CA ASN A 7 -4.11 -18.22 -7.95
C ASN A 7 -3.62 -16.77 -8.06
N TYR A 8 -2.33 -16.56 -7.77
CA TYR A 8 -1.68 -15.26 -7.90
C TYR A 8 -0.25 -15.44 -8.41
N GLN A 9 0.03 -14.86 -9.56
CA GLN A 9 1.36 -14.80 -10.15
C GLN A 9 1.81 -13.33 -10.17
N PRO A 10 2.74 -12.93 -9.30
CA PRO A 10 3.23 -11.57 -9.28
C PRO A 10 4.07 -11.28 -10.53
N THR A 11 3.90 -10.08 -11.08
CA THR A 11 4.85 -9.53 -12.06
C THR A 11 6.22 -9.34 -11.41
N PRO A 12 7.32 -9.17 -12.17
CA PRO A 12 8.65 -8.96 -11.60
C PRO A 12 8.70 -7.82 -10.57
N LYS A 13 8.01 -6.71 -10.83
CA LYS A 13 7.97 -5.57 -9.89
C LYS A 13 7.09 -5.83 -8.67
N GLN A 14 5.99 -6.55 -8.83
CA GLN A 14 5.19 -7.02 -7.69
C GLN A 14 5.99 -8.00 -6.82
N ALA A 15 6.75 -8.90 -7.43
CA ALA A 15 7.64 -9.81 -6.69
C ALA A 15 8.72 -9.03 -5.91
N MET A 16 9.31 -7.99 -6.51
CA MET A 16 10.24 -7.08 -5.83
C MET A 16 9.57 -6.37 -4.64
N PHE A 17 8.34 -5.86 -4.81
CA PHE A 17 7.56 -5.24 -3.76
C PHE A 17 7.35 -6.18 -2.57
N HIS A 18 6.98 -7.45 -2.82
CA HIS A 18 6.79 -8.45 -1.78
C HIS A 18 8.08 -8.84 -1.06
N ALA A 19 9.18 -8.96 -1.81
CA ALA A 19 10.48 -9.39 -1.30
C ALA A 19 11.26 -8.28 -0.58
N SER A 20 10.90 -7.02 -0.78
CA SER A 20 11.66 -5.88 -0.27
C SER A 20 11.77 -5.87 1.25
N LYS A 21 12.95 -5.50 1.73
CA LYS A 21 13.29 -5.34 3.16
C LYS A 21 13.20 -3.89 3.64
N ALA A 22 12.73 -2.96 2.80
CA ALA A 22 12.50 -1.58 3.22
C ALA A 22 11.39 -1.52 4.28
N ASN A 23 11.50 -0.57 5.20
CA ASN A 23 10.49 -0.32 6.22
C ASN A 23 9.22 0.28 5.61
N GLU A 24 9.40 1.17 4.64
CA GLU A 24 8.34 1.91 3.97
C GLU A 24 8.54 1.82 2.46
N ILE A 25 7.50 1.42 1.72
CA ILE A 25 7.57 1.30 0.26
C ILE A 25 6.41 2.04 -0.37
N LEU A 26 6.70 2.73 -1.45
CA LEU A 26 5.74 3.19 -2.43
C LEU A 26 5.84 2.33 -3.70
N TYR A 27 4.79 1.58 -4.02
CA TYR A 27 4.60 0.94 -5.32
C TYR A 27 3.69 1.84 -6.14
N GLY A 28 4.27 2.65 -7.01
CA GLY A 28 3.56 3.78 -7.58
C GLY A 28 3.87 4.04 -9.05
N GLY A 29 3.08 4.93 -9.65
CA GLY A 29 3.25 5.37 -11.02
C GLY A 29 1.98 5.22 -11.85
N ALA A 30 2.05 4.56 -12.99
CA ALA A 30 0.96 4.47 -13.97
C ALA A 30 -0.31 3.79 -13.43
N ALA A 31 -1.46 4.18 -13.96
CA ALA A 31 -2.72 3.47 -13.75
C ALA A 31 -2.66 2.06 -14.34
N GLY A 32 -3.47 1.14 -13.82
CA GLY A 32 -3.53 -0.22 -14.37
C GLY A 32 -2.32 -1.12 -14.08
N GLY A 33 -1.31 -0.66 -13.36
CA GLY A 33 -0.09 -1.43 -13.05
C GLY A 33 -0.25 -2.55 -12.03
N GLY A 34 -1.48 -2.93 -11.65
CA GLY A 34 -1.74 -4.00 -10.69
C GLY A 34 -1.35 -3.68 -9.24
N LYS A 35 -1.33 -2.39 -8.88
CA LYS A 35 -0.86 -1.91 -7.56
C LYS A 35 -1.74 -2.39 -6.42
N THR A 36 -3.05 -2.18 -6.50
CA THR A 36 -4.03 -2.64 -5.48
C THR A 36 -3.94 -4.14 -5.28
N LYS A 37 -3.86 -4.93 -6.36
CA LYS A 37 -3.67 -6.39 -6.28
C LYS A 37 -2.42 -6.77 -5.50
N ALA A 38 -1.29 -6.13 -5.81
CA ALA A 38 -0.03 -6.39 -5.10
C ALA A 38 -0.15 -6.04 -3.60
N LEU A 39 -0.75 -4.90 -3.29
CA LEU A 39 -0.94 -4.42 -1.91
C LEU A 39 -1.80 -5.39 -1.09
N ILE A 40 -2.94 -5.82 -1.65
CA ILE A 40 -3.87 -6.76 -1.03
C ILE A 40 -3.22 -8.13 -0.82
N MET A 41 -2.50 -8.64 -1.82
CA MET A 41 -1.80 -9.93 -1.72
C MET A 41 -0.62 -9.87 -0.75
N ASP A 42 0.11 -8.75 -0.66
CA ASP A 42 1.17 -8.59 0.35
C ASP A 42 0.62 -8.66 1.77
N ALA A 43 -0.52 -7.99 2.03
CA ALA A 43 -1.20 -8.05 3.33
C ALA A 43 -1.59 -9.48 3.70
N PHE A 44 -2.14 -10.23 2.74
CA PHE A 44 -2.53 -11.61 2.93
C PHE A 44 -1.34 -12.52 3.25
N PHE A 45 -0.28 -12.48 2.43
CA PHE A 45 0.88 -13.34 2.63
C PHE A 45 1.63 -13.04 3.92
N ARG A 46 1.75 -11.75 4.28
CA ARG A 46 2.39 -11.38 5.56
C ARG A 46 1.59 -11.85 6.75
N CYS A 47 0.28 -11.66 6.74
CA CYS A 47 -0.59 -12.15 7.80
C CYS A 47 -0.60 -13.68 7.86
N LEU A 48 -0.62 -14.36 6.72
CA LEU A 48 -0.59 -15.82 6.68
C LEU A 48 0.74 -16.39 7.21
N LYS A 49 1.85 -15.75 6.88
CA LYS A 49 3.20 -16.14 7.35
C LYS A 49 3.43 -15.86 8.83
N ASN A 50 2.78 -14.85 9.40
CA ASN A 50 3.02 -14.38 10.76
C ASN A 50 1.74 -14.47 11.59
N PRO A 51 1.50 -15.57 12.30
CA PRO A 51 0.28 -15.80 13.08
C PRO A 51 0.01 -14.70 14.11
N GLY A 52 -1.27 -14.35 14.30
CA GLY A 52 -1.72 -13.40 15.32
C GLY A 52 -1.42 -11.93 15.01
N THR A 53 -0.98 -11.60 13.78
CA THR A 53 -0.71 -10.23 13.36
C THR A 53 -1.97 -9.52 12.84
N THR A 54 -1.91 -8.20 12.85
CA THR A 54 -2.95 -7.32 12.29
C THR A 54 -2.36 -6.48 11.17
N ALA A 55 -2.92 -6.63 9.98
CA ALA A 55 -2.74 -5.71 8.86
C ALA A 55 -3.93 -4.75 8.79
N VAL A 56 -3.70 -3.51 8.39
CA VAL A 56 -4.76 -2.54 8.12
C VAL A 56 -4.52 -1.91 6.76
N VAL A 57 -5.53 -2.00 5.90
CA VAL A 57 -5.54 -1.37 4.58
C VAL A 57 -6.41 -0.12 4.67
N PHE A 58 -5.80 1.03 4.37
CA PHE A 58 -6.47 2.31 4.35
C PHE A 58 -6.70 2.80 2.92
N ARG A 59 -7.90 3.34 2.69
CA ARG A 59 -8.24 4.16 1.53
C ARG A 59 -8.95 5.45 1.98
N ARG A 60 -8.99 6.46 1.13
CA ARG A 60 -9.53 7.76 1.49
C ARG A 60 -11.01 7.68 1.85
N SER A 61 -11.83 7.10 0.98
CA SER A 61 -13.28 6.97 1.18
C SER A 61 -13.71 5.52 1.37
N TYR A 62 -14.85 5.35 2.07
CA TYR A 62 -15.40 4.02 2.28
C TYR A 62 -15.93 3.40 0.97
N GLY A 63 -16.59 4.19 0.12
CA GLY A 63 -17.12 3.69 -1.14
C GLY A 63 -16.04 3.12 -2.04
N GLU A 64 -14.92 3.84 -2.21
CA GLU A 64 -13.77 3.35 -2.97
C GLU A 64 -13.14 2.11 -2.33
N LEU A 65 -13.00 2.08 -1.00
CA LEU A 65 -12.47 0.94 -0.26
C LEU A 65 -13.30 -0.32 -0.51
N GLU A 66 -14.63 -0.20 -0.49
CA GLU A 66 -15.55 -1.31 -0.74
C GLU A 66 -15.50 -1.78 -2.20
N ASP A 67 -15.54 -0.83 -3.13
CA ASP A 67 -15.62 -1.11 -4.56
C ASP A 67 -14.33 -1.64 -5.16
N THR A 68 -13.20 -1.39 -4.53
CA THR A 68 -11.88 -1.82 -5.02
C THR A 68 -11.20 -2.81 -4.09
N ASP A 69 -10.72 -2.36 -2.93
CA ASP A 69 -9.84 -3.14 -2.05
C ASP A 69 -10.54 -4.36 -1.45
N ILE A 70 -11.77 -4.17 -0.95
CA ILE A 70 -12.54 -5.28 -0.34
C ILE A 70 -12.96 -6.28 -1.40
N LYS A 71 -13.46 -5.83 -2.57
CA LYS A 71 -13.81 -6.70 -3.68
C LYS A 71 -12.59 -7.47 -4.19
N GLU A 72 -11.44 -6.81 -4.33
CA GLU A 72 -10.19 -7.45 -4.72
C GLU A 72 -9.77 -8.52 -3.69
N ALA A 73 -9.86 -8.23 -2.41
CA ALA A 73 -9.55 -9.20 -1.36
C ALA A 73 -10.51 -10.39 -1.37
N GLN A 74 -11.82 -10.16 -1.53
CA GLN A 74 -12.83 -11.22 -1.61
C GLN A 74 -12.60 -12.16 -2.80
N SER A 75 -12.19 -11.61 -3.96
CA SER A 75 -11.89 -12.43 -5.14
C SER A 75 -10.56 -13.19 -5.05
N SER A 76 -9.64 -12.74 -4.19
CA SER A 76 -8.25 -13.22 -4.15
C SER A 76 -7.95 -14.16 -2.99
N TYR A 77 -8.60 -13.95 -1.84
CA TYR A 77 -8.30 -14.73 -0.66
C TYR A 77 -9.09 -16.05 -0.65
N PRO A 78 -8.40 -17.20 -0.55
CA PRO A 78 -9.11 -18.46 -0.45
C PRO A 78 -9.96 -18.54 0.81
N GLU A 79 -11.24 -18.84 0.69
CA GLU A 79 -12.19 -18.96 1.82
C GLU A 79 -11.72 -19.94 2.90
N LYS A 80 -10.98 -20.98 2.51
CA LYS A 80 -10.39 -21.95 3.44
C LYS A 80 -9.29 -21.35 4.33
N LEU A 81 -8.71 -20.22 3.95
CA LEU A 81 -7.62 -19.55 4.69
C LEU A 81 -8.06 -18.26 5.36
N ALA A 82 -9.07 -17.58 4.84
CA ALA A 82 -9.52 -16.29 5.35
C ALA A 82 -11.04 -16.13 5.19
N THR A 83 -11.73 -15.75 6.24
CA THR A 83 -13.17 -15.52 6.26
C THR A 83 -13.45 -14.02 6.41
N TYR A 84 -14.30 -13.48 5.53
CA TYR A 84 -14.70 -12.08 5.56
C TYR A 84 -15.86 -11.85 6.53
N ASN A 85 -15.75 -10.80 7.34
CA ASN A 85 -16.81 -10.29 8.19
C ASN A 85 -17.25 -8.91 7.68
N ALA A 86 -18.40 -8.85 7.02
CA ALA A 86 -18.93 -7.63 6.43
C ALA A 86 -19.28 -6.55 7.48
N GLY A 87 -19.80 -6.93 8.66
CA GLY A 87 -20.15 -5.97 9.71
C GLY A 87 -18.95 -5.29 10.36
N ARG A 88 -17.74 -5.85 10.19
CA ARG A 88 -16.50 -5.29 10.72
C ARG A 88 -15.52 -4.86 9.63
N HIS A 89 -15.81 -5.12 8.37
CA HIS A 89 -14.92 -4.92 7.22
C HIS A 89 -13.52 -5.50 7.50
N GLU A 90 -13.47 -6.79 7.86
CA GLU A 90 -12.23 -7.49 8.19
C GLU A 90 -12.22 -8.92 7.68
N PHE A 91 -11.04 -9.39 7.26
CA PHE A 91 -10.76 -10.81 7.10
C PHE A 91 -10.10 -11.37 8.36
N ARG A 92 -10.54 -12.56 8.75
CA ARG A 92 -9.89 -13.36 9.79
C ARG A 92 -9.25 -14.57 9.16
N LEU A 93 -7.95 -14.71 9.37
CA LEU A 93 -7.19 -15.83 8.87
C LEU A 93 -7.22 -16.99 9.86
N ILE A 94 -7.09 -18.22 9.35
CA ILE A 94 -7.11 -19.46 10.16
C ILE A 94 -6.03 -19.50 11.26
N ASN A 95 -4.94 -18.72 11.10
CA ASN A 95 -3.84 -18.62 12.05
C ASN A 95 -4.03 -17.51 13.12
N GLY A 96 -5.24 -16.93 13.19
CA GLY A 96 -5.58 -15.87 14.16
C GLY A 96 -5.20 -14.45 13.73
N SER A 97 -4.54 -14.28 12.58
CA SER A 97 -4.25 -12.95 12.01
C SER A 97 -5.50 -12.28 11.46
N LYS A 98 -5.45 -10.96 11.31
CA LYS A 98 -6.55 -10.13 10.79
C LYS A 98 -6.06 -9.17 9.73
N ILE A 99 -6.90 -8.92 8.73
CA ILE A 99 -6.72 -7.85 7.76
C ILE A 99 -7.95 -6.96 7.84
N LEU A 100 -7.76 -5.74 8.30
CA LEU A 100 -8.81 -4.75 8.51
C LEU A 100 -8.83 -3.77 7.35
N PHE A 101 -10.01 -3.46 6.85
CA PHE A 101 -10.24 -2.44 5.82
C PHE A 101 -10.83 -1.21 6.47
N ARG A 102 -10.18 -0.06 6.31
CA ARG A 102 -10.53 1.19 6.99
C ARG A 102 -10.42 2.37 6.04
N HIS A 103 -11.21 3.39 6.28
CA HIS A 103 -11.13 4.66 5.56
C HIS A 103 -10.76 5.81 6.49
N CYS A 104 -10.19 6.87 5.92
CA CYS A 104 -9.86 8.08 6.66
C CYS A 104 -10.04 9.27 5.72
N GLU A 105 -11.21 9.89 5.75
CA GLU A 105 -11.61 10.93 4.79
C GLU A 105 -11.01 12.29 5.12
N ASN A 106 -10.75 12.54 6.37
CA ASN A 106 -10.24 13.81 6.85
C ASN A 106 -9.30 13.64 8.05
N GLU A 107 -8.62 14.70 8.43
CA GLU A 107 -7.65 14.66 9.54
C GLU A 107 -8.25 14.24 10.89
N ALA A 108 -9.52 14.57 11.16
CA ALA A 108 -10.17 14.19 12.41
C ALA A 108 -10.43 12.69 12.50
N ASP A 109 -10.66 12.04 11.36
CA ASP A 109 -10.92 10.59 11.31
C ASP A 109 -9.76 9.75 11.82
N ARG A 110 -8.52 10.23 11.70
CA ARG A 110 -7.35 9.49 12.18
C ARG A 110 -7.44 9.13 13.67
N PHE A 111 -8.10 9.95 14.47
CA PHE A 111 -8.25 9.70 15.91
C PHE A 111 -9.15 8.50 16.24
N LYS A 112 -10.02 8.05 15.32
CA LYS A 112 -10.78 6.80 15.45
C LYS A 112 -9.87 5.57 15.62
N TYR A 113 -8.61 5.70 15.17
CA TYR A 113 -7.60 4.63 15.18
C TYR A 113 -6.57 4.77 16.31
N SER A 114 -6.78 5.64 17.29
CA SER A 114 -5.82 5.90 18.38
C SER A 114 -5.46 4.66 19.21
N GLY A 115 -6.41 3.74 19.38
CA GLY A 115 -6.24 2.53 20.19
C GLY A 115 -5.76 1.29 19.43
N ILE A 116 -5.62 1.35 18.11
CA ILE A 116 -5.26 0.18 17.31
C ILE A 116 -3.78 -0.15 17.39
N GLU A 117 -3.44 -1.43 17.41
CA GLU A 117 -2.07 -1.92 17.25
C GLU A 117 -1.95 -2.58 15.87
N ILE A 118 -1.01 -2.11 15.06
CA ILE A 118 -0.84 -2.52 13.67
C ILE A 118 0.58 -3.07 13.49
N GLN A 119 0.71 -4.23 12.85
CA GLN A 119 2.01 -4.74 12.44
C GLN A 119 2.31 -4.40 10.98
N PHE A 120 1.29 -4.43 10.11
CA PHE A 120 1.44 -4.17 8.70
C PHE A 120 0.42 -3.10 8.27
N LEU A 121 0.92 -1.91 7.95
CA LEU A 121 0.11 -0.76 7.56
C LEU A 121 0.16 -0.58 6.05
N TYR A 122 -1.02 -0.50 5.44
CA TYR A 122 -1.19 -0.36 4.00
C TYR A 122 -1.99 0.87 3.66
N PHE A 123 -1.56 1.60 2.62
CA PHE A 123 -2.31 2.70 2.03
C PHE A 123 -2.51 2.43 0.54
N ASP A 124 -3.75 2.31 0.11
CA ASP A 124 -4.06 2.39 -1.31
C ASP A 124 -4.41 3.84 -1.66
N GLU A 125 -3.93 4.30 -2.81
CA GLU A 125 -3.97 5.70 -3.25
C GLU A 125 -3.38 6.67 -2.19
N LEU A 126 -2.12 6.46 -1.81
CA LEU A 126 -1.44 7.23 -0.77
C LEU A 126 -1.48 8.75 -1.01
N THR A 127 -1.41 9.19 -2.28
CA THR A 127 -1.48 10.62 -2.64
C THR A 127 -2.84 11.26 -2.33
N SER A 128 -3.86 10.47 -2.01
CA SER A 128 -5.15 11.00 -1.55
C SER A 128 -5.13 11.44 -0.08
N PHE A 129 -4.06 11.16 0.65
CA PHE A 129 -3.94 11.48 2.08
C PHE A 129 -3.02 12.66 2.35
N GLU A 130 -3.38 13.46 3.36
CA GLU A 130 -2.48 14.44 3.96
C GLU A 130 -1.36 13.72 4.73
N GLN A 131 -0.17 14.31 4.73
CA GLN A 131 0.99 13.74 5.45
C GLN A 131 0.71 13.53 6.94
N THR A 132 -0.07 14.41 7.55
CA THR A 132 -0.46 14.33 8.97
C THR A 132 -1.23 13.05 9.30
N ILE A 133 -2.09 12.56 8.39
CA ILE A 133 -2.80 11.28 8.54
C ILE A 133 -1.80 10.13 8.48
N TYR A 134 -0.92 10.14 7.47
CA TYR A 134 0.11 9.12 7.30
C TYR A 134 1.01 9.02 8.54
N ASP A 135 1.55 10.13 9.00
CA ASP A 135 2.44 10.18 10.16
C ASP A 135 1.74 9.74 11.44
N PHE A 136 0.48 10.14 11.65
CA PHE A 136 -0.31 9.68 12.80
C PHE A 136 -0.52 8.17 12.79
N LEU A 137 -0.96 7.60 11.66
CA LEU A 137 -1.23 6.17 11.56
C LEU A 137 0.06 5.34 11.70
N LYS A 138 1.21 5.85 11.26
CA LYS A 138 2.52 5.24 11.53
C LYS A 138 2.83 5.12 13.02
N THR A 139 2.36 6.02 13.85
CA THR A 139 2.55 5.90 15.32
C THR A 139 1.80 4.71 15.92
N ARG A 140 0.89 4.08 15.15
CA ARG A 140 0.17 2.87 15.56
C ARG A 140 0.94 1.59 15.24
N LEU A 141 2.03 1.69 14.48
CA LEU A 141 2.91 0.57 14.17
C LEU A 141 3.63 0.08 15.43
N ARG A 142 3.20 -1.06 15.91
CA ARG A 142 3.75 -1.71 17.10
C ARG A 142 3.73 -3.22 16.93
N ALA A 143 4.74 -3.89 17.46
CA ALA A 143 4.74 -5.34 17.56
C ALA A 143 5.27 -5.77 18.93
N LYS A 144 4.56 -6.69 19.56
CA LYS A 144 5.08 -7.37 20.75
C LYS A 144 6.28 -8.20 20.33
N LYS A 145 7.32 -8.27 21.18
CA LYS A 145 8.51 -9.09 20.91
C LYS A 145 8.17 -10.56 20.61
N SER A 146 7.12 -11.08 21.23
CA SER A 146 6.63 -12.44 21.00
C SER A 146 6.18 -12.74 19.59
N LEU A 147 5.78 -11.73 18.81
CA LEU A 147 5.39 -11.91 17.40
C LEU A 147 6.60 -12.06 16.45
N GLY A 148 7.79 -11.60 16.85
CA GLY A 148 8.99 -11.72 16.06
C GLY A 148 8.97 -10.97 14.71
N VAL A 149 8.05 -10.00 14.54
CA VAL A 149 7.87 -9.27 13.30
C VAL A 149 8.35 -7.83 13.41
N VAL A 150 8.86 -7.30 12.32
CA VAL A 150 9.18 -5.87 12.19
C VAL A 150 7.98 -5.18 11.53
N PRO A 151 7.39 -4.16 12.20
CA PRO A 151 6.32 -3.38 11.59
C PRO A 151 6.78 -2.64 10.34
N ILE A 152 5.90 -2.60 9.33
CA ILE A 152 6.18 -2.00 8.03
C ILE A 152 5.02 -1.17 7.50
N VAL A 153 5.33 -0.28 6.55
CA VAL A 153 4.35 0.42 5.71
C VAL A 153 4.50 -0.02 4.26
N ARG A 154 3.40 -0.25 3.61
CA ARG A 154 3.30 -0.52 2.18
C ARG A 154 2.25 0.39 1.57
N SER A 155 2.62 1.10 0.53
CA SER A 155 1.72 2.04 -0.11
C SER A 155 1.65 1.81 -1.62
N ALA A 156 0.48 2.05 -2.17
CA ALA A 156 0.25 2.11 -3.60
C ALA A 156 -0.31 3.47 -3.97
N SER A 157 0.09 4.05 -5.10
CA SER A 157 -0.49 5.30 -5.59
C SER A 157 -0.14 5.62 -7.03
N ASN A 158 -0.98 6.46 -7.62
CA ASN A 158 -0.66 7.24 -8.82
C ASN A 158 -0.09 8.61 -8.40
N PRO A 159 0.66 9.32 -9.28
CA PRO A 159 0.96 10.74 -9.07
C PRO A 159 -0.32 11.58 -9.11
N GLY A 160 -0.32 12.72 -8.46
CA GLY A 160 -1.48 13.63 -8.35
C GLY A 160 -2.10 13.66 -6.96
N ASN A 161 -3.27 14.27 -6.84
CA ASN A 161 -3.99 14.48 -5.59
C ASN A 161 -3.27 15.36 -4.55
N ILE A 162 -3.93 15.59 -3.41
CA ILE A 162 -3.47 16.52 -2.36
C ILE A 162 -2.13 16.14 -1.74
N GLY A 163 -1.82 14.85 -1.69
CA GLY A 163 -0.60 14.31 -1.10
C GLY A 163 0.59 14.21 -2.08
N HIS A 164 0.41 14.59 -3.35
CA HIS A 164 1.44 14.44 -4.37
C HIS A 164 2.82 14.94 -3.92
N GLY A 165 2.88 16.17 -3.42
CA GLY A 165 4.15 16.81 -3.08
C GLY A 165 4.92 16.09 -1.98
N TRP A 166 4.26 15.72 -0.88
CA TRP A 166 4.96 15.05 0.21
C TRP A 166 5.31 13.59 -0.14
N VAL A 167 4.45 12.89 -0.89
CA VAL A 167 4.73 11.51 -1.33
C VAL A 167 5.93 11.50 -2.31
N LYS A 168 5.93 12.42 -3.29
CA LYS A 168 7.04 12.60 -4.22
C LYS A 168 8.34 12.83 -3.47
N LYS A 169 8.37 13.82 -2.57
CA LYS A 169 9.56 14.16 -1.77
C LYS A 169 10.05 12.97 -0.94
N MET A 170 9.14 12.22 -0.32
CA MET A 170 9.49 11.14 0.60
C MET A 170 10.01 9.89 -0.09
N PHE A 171 9.49 9.56 -1.28
CA PHE A 171 9.77 8.30 -1.94
C PHE A 171 10.47 8.47 -3.29
N VAL A 172 9.98 9.37 -4.14
CA VAL A 172 10.42 9.47 -5.53
C VAL A 172 11.72 10.24 -5.66
N ASP A 173 11.82 11.37 -4.94
CA ASP A 173 13.00 12.23 -4.96
C ASP A 173 14.06 11.80 -3.92
N ALA A 174 13.79 10.76 -3.14
CA ALA A 174 14.70 10.28 -2.11
C ALA A 174 15.98 9.65 -2.66
N GLY A 175 15.95 9.16 -3.90
CA GLY A 175 17.11 8.54 -4.54
C GLY A 175 16.75 7.76 -5.80
N PRO A 176 17.67 6.93 -6.32
CA PRO A 176 17.41 6.12 -7.51
C PRO A 176 16.24 5.17 -7.34
N TYR A 177 15.44 5.02 -8.40
CA TYR A 177 14.28 4.12 -8.42
C TYR A 177 14.70 2.67 -8.18
N MET A 178 13.85 1.93 -7.51
CA MET A 178 14.03 0.50 -7.17
C MET A 178 15.14 0.22 -6.15
N GLU A 179 15.93 1.20 -5.77
CA GLU A 179 16.96 1.08 -4.73
C GLU A 179 16.39 1.43 -3.35
N ILE A 180 16.92 0.77 -2.32
CA ILE A 180 16.57 1.08 -0.92
C ILE A 180 17.40 2.27 -0.47
N GLN A 181 16.72 3.34 -0.05
CA GLN A 181 17.32 4.53 0.53
C GLN A 181 17.36 4.40 2.04
N GLU A 182 18.48 4.73 2.66
CA GLU A 182 18.67 4.67 4.11
C GLU A 182 18.73 6.07 4.71
N GLN A 183 17.89 6.30 5.69
CA GLN A 183 17.93 7.51 6.52
C GLN A 183 18.24 7.13 7.97
N ARG A 184 19.26 7.74 8.54
CA ARG A 184 19.58 7.61 9.96
C ARG A 184 18.81 8.64 10.75
N ILE A 185 18.11 8.19 11.78
CA ILE A 185 17.43 9.06 12.74
C ILE A 185 17.99 8.77 14.13
N TYR A 186 18.25 9.84 14.88
CA TYR A 186 18.71 9.76 16.26
C TYR A 186 17.54 9.94 17.22
N SER A 187 17.48 9.13 18.26
CA SER A 187 16.52 9.26 19.33
C SER A 187 17.19 9.85 20.57
N GLU A 188 16.85 11.08 20.94
CA GLU A 188 17.33 11.70 22.17
C GLU A 188 16.95 10.91 23.42
N ALA A 189 15.72 10.38 23.46
CA ALA A 189 15.22 9.62 24.60
C ALA A 189 15.92 8.27 24.81
N LEU A 190 16.41 7.64 23.73
CA LEU A 190 17.06 6.32 23.78
C LEU A 190 18.57 6.42 23.63
N HIS A 191 19.13 7.59 23.31
CA HIS A 191 20.53 7.82 22.94
C HIS A 191 21.04 6.81 21.88
N LYS A 192 20.21 6.55 20.85
CA LYS A 192 20.49 5.54 19.81
C LYS A 192 20.08 6.01 18.43
N GLU A 193 20.84 5.59 17.45
CA GLU A 193 20.46 5.74 16.05
C GLU A 193 19.60 4.55 15.59
N ARG A 194 18.67 4.85 14.67
CA ARG A 194 17.91 3.86 13.92
C ARG A 194 17.98 4.20 12.44
N VAL A 195 18.17 3.18 11.61
CA VAL A 195 18.07 3.30 10.17
C VAL A 195 16.64 3.03 9.75
N ILE A 196 16.03 3.97 9.03
CA ILE A 196 14.78 3.79 8.31
C ILE A 196 15.10 3.59 6.85
N ARG A 197 14.51 2.55 6.25
CA ARG A 197 14.68 2.21 4.85
C ARG A 197 13.42 2.51 4.08
N THR A 198 13.53 3.35 3.06
CA THR A 198 12.45 3.66 2.12
C THR A 198 12.79 3.13 0.74
N GLN A 199 11.77 2.82 -0.06
CA GLN A 199 11.95 2.38 -1.44
C GLN A 199 10.80 2.86 -2.31
N TYR A 200 11.12 3.34 -3.50
CA TYR A 200 10.15 3.58 -4.56
C TYR A 200 10.30 2.53 -5.66
N ILE A 201 9.23 1.84 -5.98
CA ILE A 201 9.15 0.86 -7.06
C ILE A 201 8.16 1.40 -8.09
N PRO A 202 8.62 1.84 -9.29
CA PRO A 202 7.72 2.36 -10.31
C PRO A 202 6.89 1.24 -10.93
N SER A 203 5.59 1.51 -11.13
CA SER A 203 4.64 0.62 -11.79
C SER A 203 4.21 1.27 -13.11
N LEU A 204 4.31 0.55 -14.22
CA LEU A 204 3.89 1.01 -15.55
C LEU A 204 2.72 0.17 -16.05
N ALA A 205 1.79 0.82 -16.76
CA ALA A 205 0.65 0.15 -17.37
C ALA A 205 1.08 -0.98 -18.32
N MET A 206 2.05 -0.69 -19.17
CA MET A 206 2.59 -1.62 -20.17
C MET A 206 3.27 -2.87 -19.60
N GLU A 207 3.57 -2.89 -18.31
CA GLU A 207 4.17 -4.03 -17.63
C GLU A 207 3.13 -5.00 -17.05
N ASN A 208 1.86 -4.63 -17.09
CA ASN A 208 0.78 -5.47 -16.59
C ASN A 208 0.19 -6.31 -17.74
N PRO A 209 0.40 -7.63 -17.75
CA PRO A 209 -0.06 -8.49 -18.83
C PRO A 209 -1.60 -8.62 -18.93
N TYR A 210 -2.32 -8.07 -17.95
CA TYR A 210 -3.79 -8.12 -17.89
C TYR A 210 -4.46 -6.84 -18.41
N ILE A 211 -3.68 -5.85 -18.85
CA ILE A 211 -4.21 -4.62 -19.45
C ILE A 211 -4.55 -4.86 -20.92
N THR A 212 -5.72 -4.36 -21.33
CA THR A 212 -6.15 -4.40 -22.73
C THR A 212 -5.56 -3.25 -23.52
N GLU A 213 -5.38 -3.43 -24.85
CA GLU A 213 -4.95 -2.35 -25.74
C GLU A 213 -5.93 -1.16 -25.69
N ASP A 214 -7.23 -1.43 -25.67
CA ASP A 214 -8.26 -0.38 -25.58
C ASP A 214 -8.06 0.54 -24.37
N TYR A 215 -7.66 -0.03 -23.21
CA TYR A 215 -7.37 0.80 -22.04
C TYR A 215 -6.17 1.73 -22.25
N ILE A 216 -5.14 1.26 -22.95
CA ILE A 216 -3.99 2.09 -23.32
C ILE A 216 -4.41 3.20 -24.27
N PHE A 217 -5.20 2.88 -25.32
CA PHE A 217 -5.73 3.88 -26.24
C PHE A 217 -6.53 4.97 -25.50
N GLU A 218 -7.38 4.60 -24.56
CA GLU A 218 -8.15 5.54 -23.75
C GLU A 218 -7.26 6.46 -22.89
N LEU A 219 -6.17 5.94 -22.34
CA LEU A 219 -5.21 6.75 -21.59
C LEU A 219 -4.45 7.72 -22.49
N GLU A 220 -4.11 7.30 -23.71
CA GLU A 220 -3.41 8.15 -24.69
C GLU A 220 -4.23 9.35 -25.16
N GLN A 221 -5.56 9.26 -25.13
CA GLN A 221 -6.45 10.37 -25.49
C GLN A 221 -6.59 11.43 -24.39
N LYS A 222 -6.06 11.20 -23.21
CA LYS A 222 -6.14 12.18 -22.11
C LYS A 222 -5.23 13.39 -22.36
N PRO A 223 -5.51 14.56 -21.77
CA PRO A 223 -4.61 15.71 -21.80
C PRO A 223 -3.20 15.30 -21.37
N LYS A 224 -2.18 15.94 -21.98
CA LYS A 224 -0.77 15.55 -21.81
C LYS A 224 -0.36 15.27 -20.36
N ALA A 225 -0.65 16.18 -19.43
CA ALA A 225 -0.25 16.02 -18.03
C ALA A 225 -0.89 14.78 -17.39
N LEU A 226 -2.18 14.55 -17.64
CA LEU A 226 -2.92 13.40 -17.13
C LEU A 226 -2.44 12.10 -17.78
N ARG A 227 -2.21 12.11 -19.09
CA ARG A 227 -1.64 10.98 -19.82
C ARG A 227 -0.26 10.62 -19.29
N ASP A 228 0.64 11.59 -19.13
CA ASP A 228 2.00 11.37 -18.63
C ASP A 228 1.97 10.80 -17.19
N ALA A 229 1.01 11.21 -16.36
CA ALA A 229 0.81 10.67 -15.03
C ALA A 229 0.26 9.24 -15.05
N LEU A 230 -0.83 9.00 -15.81
CA LEU A 230 -1.55 7.74 -15.77
C LEU A 230 -0.91 6.64 -16.61
N LEU A 231 -0.31 6.99 -17.76
CA LEU A 231 0.33 6.03 -18.67
C LEU A 231 1.80 5.82 -18.35
N MET A 232 2.54 6.90 -18.13
CA MET A 232 4.00 6.87 -17.91
C MET A 232 4.39 6.90 -16.43
N GLY A 233 3.42 7.12 -15.54
CA GLY A 233 3.69 7.23 -14.11
C GLY A 233 4.54 8.44 -13.72
N SER A 234 4.47 9.53 -14.52
CA SER A 234 5.30 10.71 -14.31
C SER A 234 4.88 11.50 -13.08
N TRP A 235 5.81 11.73 -12.18
CA TRP A 235 5.65 12.57 -11.00
C TRP A 235 5.98 14.06 -11.26
N GLN A 236 6.37 14.41 -12.49
CA GLN A 236 6.73 15.79 -12.85
C GLN A 236 5.53 16.62 -13.33
N SER A 237 4.51 15.95 -13.89
CA SER A 237 3.46 16.60 -14.66
C SER A 237 2.20 16.95 -13.84
N CYS A 238 2.10 16.55 -12.59
CA CYS A 238 0.84 16.56 -11.80
C CYS A 238 0.88 17.46 -10.56
N GLU A 239 1.85 18.35 -10.45
CA GLU A 239 1.93 19.24 -9.30
C GLU A 239 0.68 20.15 -9.26
N GLY A 240 -0.17 19.98 -8.22
CA GLY A 240 -1.42 20.74 -8.06
C GLY A 240 -2.65 20.20 -8.80
N MET A 241 -2.57 19.07 -9.50
CA MET A 241 -3.75 18.42 -10.08
C MET A 241 -4.41 17.45 -9.09
N VAL A 242 -5.74 17.55 -8.97
CA VAL A 242 -6.59 16.50 -8.40
C VAL A 242 -6.93 15.55 -9.56
N LEU A 243 -6.54 14.29 -9.46
CA LEU A 243 -6.82 13.25 -10.45
C LEU A 243 -8.07 12.47 -10.05
#